data_0ba2600eb248b335f267f93cea54becb
#
_entry.id   0ba2600eb248b335f267f93cea54becb
#
_cell.length_a   1.000
_cell.length_b   1.000
_cell.length_c   1.000
_cell.angle_alpha   90.00
_cell.angle_beta   90.00
_cell.angle_gamma   90.00
#
_symmetry.space_group_name_H-M   'P 1'
#
loop_
_entity.id
_entity.type
_entity.pdbx_description
1 polymer ?
#
loop_
_entity_poly.entity_id
_entity_poly.type
_entity_poly.pdbx_seq_one_letter_code
_entity_poly.pdbx_strand_id
1 'polypeptide(L)'
;MSFNQSLPIWVEKGYSTLWSQYKNEGFRLDEAVKILGEIEHDTPEKVPVLLSRLRKAGRLTVTSDTIDARKKIYNLISKDSLVTEIFDISNTTLTRNDLEALLKRAADIIRTRVDYKFILLPLFLKRISDKWELEYEAAKEEALHDGYTELEAQVEAKKAMYHDFDLPEEYLWENLRVEVIKLPEVFSKALKEIAERNPELHDVLDTVDFIDFAKSQENGEILRQLVELFSEKKLHHVSPDVLGDAYEWILRYFAPQKAKEGEVYTPREVIRLLIEILVPKPGESVYDPASASNGMLIASYAHVKEQFGPDATKQIFLFGQEANAKTLAYGRMNMYIHDIRNVQLAYGDTLLYPKFKDGEAIRQFDVVVANPPWNQDMYDENQLKKGEFWKQRFSYGFPNRQSADWAWIQHMLASAKSGNGRVGVVIDNGCLFRGGKEKGIRQQILEADLLECVILTPEKLFYNTGASGALLFFAKNKRDDRRGKILIINAALEFGKHPDVRKLNIITDKNIARIAGVANSWEEIEGFSKIFSLADLAKNDFNLNVTQYVSPQKDVEEVDIPATWAAIQNVETELRMVDEQIAVHLKEIGYGGGSV
;
A
#
# COMPACT_ATOMS: atom_id res chain seq x y z
N MET A 1 -23.26 22.18 -2.49
CA MET A 1 -23.60 20.81 -2.97
C MET A 1 -22.30 20.15 -3.41
N SER A 2 -21.79 19.20 -2.64
CA SER A 2 -20.51 18.55 -2.92
C SER A 2 -20.68 17.45 -3.99
N PHE A 3 -20.24 17.74 -5.20
CA PHE A 3 -20.34 16.83 -6.36
C PHE A 3 -19.20 15.78 -6.45
N ASN A 4 -18.61 15.37 -5.33
CA ASN A 4 -17.47 14.44 -5.37
C ASN A 4 -17.54 13.32 -4.31
N GLN A 5 -18.74 12.82 -3.99
CA GLN A 5 -18.85 11.56 -3.25
C GLN A 5 -18.88 10.41 -4.24
N SER A 6 -17.97 9.45 -4.06
CA SER A 6 -18.07 8.15 -4.73
C SER A 6 -19.39 7.50 -4.30
N LEU A 7 -20.27 7.29 -5.25
CA LEU A 7 -21.55 6.63 -4.98
C LEU A 7 -21.29 5.18 -4.51
N PRO A 8 -22.08 4.65 -3.57
CA PRO A 8 -22.00 3.24 -3.19
C PRO A 8 -22.06 2.34 -4.42
N ILE A 9 -21.35 1.21 -4.40
CA ILE A 9 -21.24 0.29 -5.54
C ILE A 9 -22.61 -0.12 -6.10
N TRP A 10 -23.58 -0.37 -5.23
CA TRP A 10 -24.93 -0.75 -5.65
C TRP A 10 -25.66 0.40 -6.37
N VAL A 11 -25.39 1.66 -6.02
CA VAL A 11 -25.95 2.83 -6.69
C VAL A 11 -25.30 3.03 -8.06
N GLU A 12 -23.98 2.88 -8.15
CA GLU A 12 -23.26 2.92 -9.44
C GLU A 12 -23.70 1.81 -10.37
N LYS A 13 -23.93 0.62 -9.82
CA LYS A 13 -24.43 -0.53 -10.57
C LYS A 13 -25.84 -0.27 -11.10
N GLY A 14 -26.74 0.19 -10.23
CA GLY A 14 -28.10 0.58 -10.64
C GLY A 14 -28.11 1.73 -11.66
N TYR A 15 -27.23 2.74 -11.50
CA TYR A 15 -27.06 3.78 -12.52
C TYR A 15 -26.62 3.20 -13.87
N SER A 16 -25.62 2.32 -13.88
CA SER A 16 -25.12 1.71 -15.11
C SER A 16 -26.19 0.88 -15.82
N THR A 17 -27.01 0.15 -15.06
CA THR A 17 -28.14 -0.62 -15.57
C THR A 17 -29.22 0.28 -16.17
N LEU A 18 -29.64 1.32 -15.46
CA LEU A 18 -30.59 2.31 -15.97
C LEU A 18 -30.04 3.07 -17.18
N TRP A 19 -28.74 3.46 -17.14
CA TRP A 19 -28.08 4.15 -18.26
C TRP A 19 -28.02 3.29 -19.52
N SER A 20 -27.74 1.99 -19.39
CA SER A 20 -27.71 1.07 -20.53
C SER A 20 -29.07 0.97 -21.22
N GLN A 21 -30.16 1.11 -20.46
CA GLN A 21 -31.53 0.97 -20.94
C GLN A 21 -32.12 2.28 -21.47
N TYR A 22 -31.94 3.38 -20.73
CA TYR A 22 -32.69 4.64 -21.03
C TYR A 22 -31.78 5.75 -21.60
N LYS A 23 -30.48 5.75 -21.32
CA LYS A 23 -29.54 6.80 -21.74
C LYS A 23 -30.09 8.21 -21.42
N ASN A 24 -30.44 8.98 -22.45
CA ASN A 24 -31.00 10.32 -22.36
C ASN A 24 -32.55 10.33 -22.39
N GLU A 25 -33.19 9.20 -22.42
CA GLU A 25 -34.66 9.11 -22.42
C GLU A 25 -35.18 9.13 -20.97
N GLY A 26 -36.28 9.85 -20.75
CA GLY A 26 -36.94 9.90 -19.45
C GLY A 26 -37.71 8.61 -19.15
N PHE A 27 -37.67 8.16 -17.89
CA PHE A 27 -38.39 6.98 -17.43
C PHE A 27 -39.19 7.25 -16.16
N ARG A 28 -40.13 6.38 -15.82
CA ARG A 28 -40.94 6.45 -14.62
C ARG A 28 -40.41 5.52 -13.53
N LEU A 29 -40.87 5.72 -12.30
CA LEU A 29 -40.46 4.91 -11.15
C LEU A 29 -40.80 3.42 -11.34
N ASP A 30 -42.01 3.11 -11.83
CA ASP A 30 -42.46 1.75 -12.08
C ASP A 30 -41.61 1.03 -13.15
N GLU A 31 -41.12 1.75 -14.13
CA GLU A 31 -40.21 1.24 -15.16
C GLU A 31 -38.81 0.95 -14.56
N ALA A 32 -38.32 1.84 -13.71
CA ALA A 32 -37.06 1.62 -12.99
C ALA A 32 -37.15 0.43 -12.03
N VAL A 33 -38.25 0.29 -11.29
CA VAL A 33 -38.50 -0.85 -10.40
C VAL A 33 -38.49 -2.16 -11.17
N LYS A 34 -39.14 -2.19 -12.35
CA LYS A 34 -39.17 -3.38 -13.20
C LYS A 34 -37.75 -3.78 -13.67
N ILE A 35 -37.00 -2.85 -14.26
CA ILE A 35 -35.67 -3.13 -14.83
C ILE A 35 -34.68 -3.55 -13.75
N LEU A 36 -34.63 -2.83 -12.64
CA LEU A 36 -33.68 -3.13 -11.54
C LEU A 36 -34.08 -4.41 -10.80
N GLY A 37 -35.37 -4.73 -10.72
CA GLY A 37 -35.83 -6.00 -10.17
C GLY A 37 -35.48 -7.19 -11.07
N GLU A 38 -35.55 -7.04 -12.37
CA GLU A 38 -35.22 -8.10 -13.33
C GLU A 38 -33.73 -8.35 -13.48
N ILE A 39 -32.88 -7.30 -13.46
CA ILE A 39 -31.45 -7.39 -13.77
C ILE A 39 -30.59 -7.44 -12.48
N GLU A 40 -30.92 -6.60 -11.51
CA GLU A 40 -30.11 -6.45 -10.27
C GLU A 40 -30.73 -7.17 -9.07
N HIS A 41 -31.93 -7.75 -9.23
CA HIS A 41 -32.72 -8.37 -8.16
C HIS A 41 -33.04 -7.40 -6.99
N ASP A 42 -33.10 -6.08 -7.28
CA ASP A 42 -33.41 -5.07 -6.30
C ASP A 42 -34.89 -5.13 -5.87
N THR A 43 -35.13 -4.89 -4.58
CA THR A 43 -36.50 -4.80 -4.08
C THR A 43 -37.15 -3.47 -4.48
N PRO A 44 -38.51 -3.42 -4.63
CA PRO A 44 -39.20 -2.19 -5.01
C PRO A 44 -38.91 -0.99 -4.09
N GLU A 45 -38.67 -1.24 -2.81
CA GLU A 45 -38.39 -0.21 -1.78
C GLU A 45 -36.99 0.40 -1.96
N LYS A 46 -36.06 -0.32 -2.55
CA LYS A 46 -34.68 0.11 -2.75
C LYS A 46 -34.52 1.08 -3.92
N VAL A 47 -35.39 0.98 -4.93
CA VAL A 47 -35.30 1.78 -6.15
C VAL A 47 -35.51 3.28 -5.94
N PRO A 48 -36.51 3.73 -5.15
CA PRO A 48 -36.65 5.16 -4.83
C PRO A 48 -35.40 5.74 -4.18
N VAL A 49 -34.76 4.97 -3.30
CA VAL A 49 -33.52 5.38 -2.60
C VAL A 49 -32.37 5.50 -3.61
N LEU A 50 -32.25 4.57 -4.54
CA LEU A 50 -31.25 4.65 -5.62
C LEU A 50 -31.45 5.89 -6.47
N LEU A 51 -32.67 6.16 -6.94
CA LEU A 51 -32.99 7.34 -7.76
C LEU A 51 -32.71 8.65 -7.02
N SER A 52 -32.99 8.68 -5.72
CA SER A 52 -32.71 9.80 -4.87
C SER A 52 -31.20 10.06 -4.73
N ARG A 53 -30.41 9.02 -4.47
CA ARG A 53 -28.94 9.13 -4.44
C ARG A 53 -28.34 9.59 -5.77
N LEU A 54 -28.86 9.09 -6.89
CA LEU A 54 -28.46 9.56 -8.21
C LEU A 54 -28.79 11.04 -8.44
N ARG A 55 -29.95 11.48 -7.96
CA ARG A 55 -30.35 12.91 -8.04
C ARG A 55 -29.41 13.80 -7.22
N LYS A 56 -29.08 13.40 -5.99
CA LYS A 56 -28.14 14.14 -5.13
C LYS A 56 -26.75 14.22 -5.72
N ALA A 57 -26.29 13.13 -6.33
CA ALA A 57 -25.01 13.09 -7.01
C ALA A 57 -25.01 13.86 -8.35
N GLY A 58 -26.10 14.56 -8.67
CA GLY A 58 -26.21 15.28 -9.93
C GLY A 58 -26.29 14.37 -11.17
N ARG A 59 -26.57 13.07 -10.97
CA ARG A 59 -26.64 12.06 -12.04
C ARG A 59 -28.06 11.85 -12.58
N LEU A 60 -29.03 12.52 -11.97
CA LEU A 60 -30.44 12.39 -12.29
C LEU A 60 -31.15 13.72 -12.11
N THR A 61 -32.01 14.11 -13.05
CA THR A 61 -33.00 15.21 -12.89
C THR A 61 -34.41 14.64 -12.85
N VAL A 62 -35.31 15.35 -12.20
CA VAL A 62 -36.71 14.96 -12.07
C VAL A 62 -37.59 16.09 -12.61
N THR A 63 -38.46 15.75 -13.53
CA THR A 63 -39.44 16.67 -14.10
C THR A 63 -40.86 16.11 -13.91
N SER A 64 -41.89 16.97 -13.90
CA SER A 64 -43.27 16.51 -13.89
C SER A 64 -43.67 15.99 -15.28
N ASP A 65 -44.45 14.91 -15.30
CA ASP A 65 -45.02 14.40 -16.55
C ASP A 65 -45.95 15.48 -17.18
N THR A 66 -45.80 15.70 -18.47
CA THR A 66 -46.59 16.71 -19.22
C THR A 66 -48.08 16.36 -19.35
N ILE A 67 -48.46 15.09 -19.16
CA ILE A 67 -49.83 14.58 -19.28
C ILE A 67 -50.48 14.45 -17.90
N ASP A 68 -49.74 14.09 -16.86
CA ASP A 68 -50.22 13.96 -15.47
C ASP A 68 -49.19 14.54 -14.50
N ALA A 69 -49.41 15.77 -14.08
CA ALA A 69 -48.50 16.52 -13.21
C ALA A 69 -48.25 15.86 -11.84
N ARG A 70 -48.96 14.81 -11.45
CA ARG A 70 -48.70 14.00 -10.24
C ARG A 70 -47.65 12.92 -10.46
N LYS A 71 -47.26 12.64 -11.70
CA LYS A 71 -46.25 11.65 -12.05
C LYS A 71 -44.90 12.33 -12.28
N LYS A 72 -43.85 11.70 -11.81
CA LYS A 72 -42.47 12.15 -12.00
C LYS A 72 -41.83 11.40 -13.16
N ILE A 73 -41.08 12.12 -13.99
CA ILE A 73 -40.21 11.58 -15.02
C ILE A 73 -38.75 11.79 -14.57
N TYR A 74 -37.96 10.76 -14.60
CA TYR A 74 -36.57 10.72 -14.21
C TYR A 74 -35.70 10.73 -15.47
N ASN A 75 -34.73 11.66 -15.54
CA ASN A 75 -33.81 11.76 -16.68
C ASN A 75 -32.37 11.62 -16.16
N LEU A 76 -31.64 10.66 -16.67
CA LEU A 76 -30.22 10.47 -16.32
C LEU A 76 -29.37 11.55 -16.96
N ILE A 77 -28.31 11.94 -16.26
CA ILE A 77 -27.31 12.88 -16.74
C ILE A 77 -26.04 12.08 -17.04
N SER A 78 -25.46 12.29 -18.21
CA SER A 78 -24.25 11.58 -18.61
C SER A 78 -23.08 11.91 -17.68
N LYS A 79 -22.18 10.94 -17.48
CA LYS A 79 -20.99 11.12 -16.66
C LYS A 79 -20.06 12.23 -17.18
N ASP A 80 -20.10 12.50 -18.48
CA ASP A 80 -19.20 13.47 -19.15
C ASP A 80 -19.64 14.92 -19.01
N SER A 81 -20.89 15.18 -18.61
CA SER A 81 -21.44 16.56 -18.49
C SER A 81 -21.22 17.20 -17.12
N LEU A 82 -20.56 16.53 -16.17
CA LEU A 82 -20.43 16.96 -14.78
C LEU A 82 -19.11 17.67 -14.44
N VAL A 83 -18.27 17.96 -15.43
CA VAL A 83 -16.99 18.67 -15.20
C VAL A 83 -17.22 20.17 -15.35
N THR A 84 -17.74 20.83 -14.34
CA THR A 84 -17.47 22.23 -13.98
C THR A 84 -18.46 22.72 -12.92
N GLU A 85 -18.01 22.75 -11.68
CA GLU A 85 -18.30 23.83 -10.73
C GLU A 85 -17.51 23.59 -9.45
N ILE A 86 -16.55 24.47 -9.22
CA ILE A 86 -15.75 24.55 -7.99
C ILE A 86 -16.64 25.23 -6.95
N PHE A 87 -16.90 24.56 -5.83
CA PHE A 87 -17.48 25.19 -4.65
C PHE A 87 -16.52 25.21 -3.48
N ASP A 88 -16.30 26.40 -3.03
CA ASP A 88 -15.64 26.83 -1.81
C ASP A 88 -16.41 26.29 -0.58
N ILE A 89 -15.79 25.46 0.26
CA ILE A 89 -16.37 25.04 1.53
C ILE A 89 -15.41 25.45 2.65
N SER A 90 -15.69 26.57 3.25
CA SER A 90 -15.16 26.98 4.55
C SER A 90 -15.83 26.19 5.67
N ASN A 91 -15.38 24.96 5.88
CA ASN A 91 -15.51 24.25 7.15
C ASN A 91 -14.16 23.60 7.42
N THR A 92 -13.61 23.83 8.61
CA THR A 92 -12.29 23.41 9.07
C THR A 92 -12.05 21.92 8.86
N THR A 93 -11.66 21.56 7.64
CA THR A 93 -11.15 20.23 7.31
C THR A 93 -9.82 20.04 8.03
N LEU A 94 -9.70 18.96 8.80
CA LEU A 94 -8.45 18.57 9.40
C LEU A 94 -7.40 18.43 8.30
N THR A 95 -6.31 19.18 8.45
CA THR A 95 -5.16 19.04 7.56
C THR A 95 -4.39 17.76 7.87
N ARG A 96 -3.55 17.32 6.93
CA ARG A 96 -2.60 16.23 7.16
C ARG A 96 -1.76 16.45 8.43
N ASN A 97 -1.25 17.66 8.64
CA ASN A 97 -0.43 18.00 9.80
C ASN A 97 -1.22 17.89 11.12
N ASP A 98 -2.49 18.28 11.14
CA ASP A 98 -3.35 18.15 12.32
C ASP A 98 -3.56 16.69 12.69
N LEU A 99 -3.77 15.83 11.68
CA LEU A 99 -3.99 14.41 11.89
C LEU A 99 -2.70 13.70 12.29
N GLU A 100 -1.57 14.03 11.68
CA GLU A 100 -0.25 13.50 12.10
C GLU A 100 0.09 13.93 13.55
N ALA A 101 -0.24 15.15 13.95
CA ALA A 101 -0.07 15.61 15.33
C ALA A 101 -0.96 14.83 16.32
N LEU A 102 -2.22 14.55 15.94
CA LEU A 102 -3.13 13.72 16.72
C LEU A 102 -2.57 12.30 16.90
N LEU A 103 -2.10 11.68 15.82
CA LEU A 103 -1.55 10.33 15.84
C LEU A 103 -0.21 10.24 16.60
N LYS A 104 0.61 11.28 16.55
CA LYS A 104 1.82 11.37 17.36
C LYS A 104 1.49 11.35 18.85
N ARG A 105 0.47 12.09 19.27
CA ARG A 105 -0.06 12.04 20.65
C ARG A 105 -0.58 10.65 21.01
N ALA A 106 -1.31 9.98 20.09
CA ALA A 106 -1.77 8.61 20.29
C ALA A 106 -0.59 7.63 20.44
N ALA A 107 0.43 7.75 19.60
CA ALA A 107 1.65 6.96 19.69
C ALA A 107 2.41 7.20 21.00
N ASP A 108 2.44 8.45 21.51
CA ASP A 108 3.03 8.79 22.79
C ASP A 108 2.27 8.19 23.98
N ILE A 109 0.95 8.04 23.89
CA ILE A 109 0.11 7.38 24.91
C ILE A 109 0.48 5.90 25.02
N ILE A 110 0.55 5.17 23.91
CA ILE A 110 0.86 3.73 23.94
C ILE A 110 2.37 3.46 24.10
N ARG A 111 3.21 4.36 23.59
CA ARG A 111 4.67 4.21 23.55
C ARG A 111 5.12 2.82 23.06
N THR A 112 6.20 2.27 23.66
CA THR A 112 6.71 0.93 23.30
C THR A 112 6.04 -0.22 24.05
N ARG A 113 5.02 0.04 24.85
CA ARG A 113 4.41 -0.93 25.79
C ARG A 113 3.26 -1.71 25.16
N VAL A 114 2.61 -1.12 24.15
CA VAL A 114 1.38 -1.64 23.58
C VAL A 114 1.49 -1.69 22.07
N ASP A 115 0.90 -2.71 21.45
CA ASP A 115 0.88 -2.85 19.99
C ASP A 115 0.07 -1.70 19.34
N TYR A 116 0.56 -1.16 18.23
CA TYR A 116 -0.06 -0.05 17.49
C TYR A 116 -1.50 -0.35 16.99
N LYS A 117 -1.89 -1.63 16.92
CA LYS A 117 -3.26 -2.04 16.62
C LYS A 117 -4.30 -1.42 17.54
N PHE A 118 -3.91 -1.15 18.80
CA PHE A 118 -4.76 -0.47 19.76
C PHE A 118 -4.96 1.02 19.48
N ILE A 119 -4.19 1.60 18.53
CA ILE A 119 -4.49 2.91 17.94
C ILE A 119 -5.37 2.75 16.71
N LEU A 120 -5.04 1.78 15.84
CA LEU A 120 -5.68 1.65 14.53
C LEU A 120 -7.15 1.28 14.62
N LEU A 121 -7.52 0.36 15.52
CA LEU A 121 -8.92 -0.05 15.68
C LEU A 121 -9.82 1.07 16.22
N PRO A 122 -9.47 1.81 17.30
CA PRO A 122 -10.23 2.99 17.71
C PRO A 122 -10.31 4.07 16.63
N LEU A 123 -9.21 4.34 15.91
CA LEU A 123 -9.20 5.30 14.81
C LEU A 123 -10.15 4.88 13.69
N PHE A 124 -10.13 3.61 13.31
CA PHE A 124 -11.01 3.07 12.29
C PHE A 124 -12.48 3.13 12.73
N LEU A 125 -12.80 2.70 13.96
CA LEU A 125 -14.16 2.76 14.50
C LEU A 125 -14.65 4.21 14.58
N LYS A 126 -13.80 5.14 15.02
CA LYS A 126 -14.11 6.57 15.00
C LYS A 126 -14.45 7.06 13.59
N ARG A 127 -13.64 6.67 12.59
CA ARG A 127 -13.85 7.06 11.19
C ARG A 127 -15.18 6.55 10.63
N ILE A 128 -15.48 5.25 10.80
CA ILE A 128 -16.72 4.69 10.28
C ILE A 128 -17.95 5.22 11.02
N SER A 129 -17.83 5.48 12.33
CA SER A 129 -18.89 6.10 13.12
C SER A 129 -19.17 7.55 12.67
N ASP A 130 -18.14 8.37 12.53
CA ASP A 130 -18.29 9.75 12.05
C ASP A 130 -18.85 9.81 10.61
N LYS A 131 -18.48 8.84 9.77
CA LYS A 131 -19.01 8.73 8.41
C LYS A 131 -20.50 8.35 8.43
N TRP A 132 -20.87 7.41 9.30
CA TRP A 132 -22.26 7.00 9.48
C TRP A 132 -23.14 8.17 9.91
N GLU A 133 -22.69 9.01 10.85
CA GLU A 133 -23.41 10.22 11.25
C GLU A 133 -23.65 11.18 10.07
N LEU A 134 -22.63 11.39 9.24
CA LEU A 134 -22.77 12.24 8.03
C LEU A 134 -23.77 11.65 7.03
N GLU A 135 -23.73 10.33 6.82
CA GLU A 135 -24.65 9.62 5.94
C GLU A 135 -26.08 9.66 6.49
N TYR A 136 -26.24 9.52 7.81
CA TYR A 136 -27.52 9.64 8.50
C TYR A 136 -28.15 11.03 8.29
N GLU A 137 -27.41 12.12 8.56
CA GLU A 137 -27.92 13.47 8.37
C GLU A 137 -28.31 13.72 6.90
N ALA A 138 -27.49 13.25 5.96
CA ALA A 138 -27.78 13.36 4.55
C ALA A 138 -29.06 12.59 4.15
N ALA A 139 -29.25 11.38 4.65
CA ALA A 139 -30.42 10.56 4.38
C ALA A 139 -31.68 11.15 5.03
N LYS A 140 -31.54 11.72 6.24
CA LYS A 140 -32.63 12.39 6.96
C LYS A 140 -33.09 13.64 6.22
N GLU A 141 -32.18 14.52 5.81
CA GLU A 141 -32.52 15.71 5.01
C GLU A 141 -33.24 15.33 3.73
N GLU A 142 -32.84 14.24 3.10
CA GLU A 142 -33.47 13.73 1.90
C GLU A 142 -34.89 13.25 2.15
N ALA A 143 -35.09 12.45 3.19
CA ALA A 143 -36.42 11.97 3.56
C ALA A 143 -37.37 13.15 3.87
N LEU A 144 -36.89 14.17 4.60
CA LEU A 144 -37.65 15.40 4.87
C LEU A 144 -38.02 16.13 3.58
N HIS A 145 -37.08 16.21 2.62
CA HIS A 145 -37.36 16.84 1.31
C HIS A 145 -38.38 16.03 0.49
N ASP A 146 -38.39 14.71 0.66
CA ASP A 146 -39.34 13.81 -0.02
C ASP A 146 -40.73 13.78 0.70
N GLY A 147 -40.90 14.59 1.78
CA GLY A 147 -42.20 14.81 2.45
C GLY A 147 -42.48 13.89 3.64
N TYR A 148 -41.49 13.17 4.13
CA TYR A 148 -41.59 12.44 5.39
C TYR A 148 -41.68 13.39 6.57
N THR A 149 -42.35 13.01 7.63
CA THR A 149 -42.30 13.73 8.92
C THR A 149 -40.90 13.57 9.54
N GLU A 150 -40.55 14.46 10.47
CA GLU A 150 -39.26 14.39 11.20
C GLU A 150 -38.99 13.02 11.79
N LEU A 151 -40.01 12.40 12.42
CA LEU A 151 -39.90 11.07 13.04
C LEU A 151 -39.70 9.96 11.99
N GLU A 152 -40.46 10.02 10.89
CA GLU A 152 -40.31 9.05 9.79
C GLU A 152 -38.96 9.20 9.11
N ALA A 153 -38.48 10.42 8.88
CA ALA A 153 -37.17 10.70 8.30
C ALA A 153 -36.03 10.16 9.18
N GLN A 154 -36.12 10.30 10.50
CA GLN A 154 -35.16 9.73 11.45
C GLN A 154 -35.13 8.19 11.38
N VAL A 155 -36.30 7.56 11.29
CA VAL A 155 -36.40 6.08 11.16
C VAL A 155 -35.85 5.62 9.80
N GLU A 156 -36.21 6.33 8.74
CA GLU A 156 -35.74 6.02 7.37
C GLU A 156 -34.22 6.14 7.26
N ALA A 157 -33.64 7.22 7.79
CA ALA A 157 -32.21 7.50 7.72
C ALA A 157 -31.33 6.47 8.43
N LYS A 158 -31.86 5.72 9.40
CA LYS A 158 -31.14 4.66 10.14
C LYS A 158 -31.01 3.33 9.38
N LYS A 159 -31.71 3.20 8.23
CA LYS A 159 -31.64 1.93 7.48
C LYS A 159 -30.26 1.72 6.86
N ALA A 160 -29.74 0.50 6.99
CA ALA A 160 -28.41 0.10 6.52
C ALA A 160 -28.13 0.46 5.05
N MET A 161 -29.16 0.56 4.21
CA MET A 161 -29.04 0.91 2.79
C MET A 161 -28.50 2.33 2.53
N TYR A 162 -28.55 3.22 3.52
CA TYR A 162 -28.03 4.59 3.41
C TYR A 162 -26.59 4.70 3.88
N HIS A 163 -26.04 3.66 4.47
CA HIS A 163 -24.74 3.64 5.11
C HIS A 163 -23.77 2.70 4.40
N ASP A 164 -22.48 3.06 4.43
CA ASP A 164 -21.42 2.19 3.94
C ASP A 164 -21.22 0.96 4.83
N PHE A 165 -21.49 1.13 6.14
CA PHE A 165 -21.43 0.05 7.14
C PHE A 165 -22.70 0.05 7.99
N ASP A 166 -23.20 -1.13 8.28
CA ASP A 166 -24.33 -1.31 9.22
C ASP A 166 -23.82 -1.21 10.65
N LEU A 167 -23.96 -0.03 11.26
CA LEU A 167 -23.56 0.26 12.63
C LEU A 167 -24.80 0.40 13.52
N PRO A 168 -24.94 -0.43 14.58
CA PRO A 168 -25.96 -0.17 15.60
C PRO A 168 -25.72 1.16 16.29
N GLU A 169 -26.80 1.90 16.53
CA GLU A 169 -26.73 3.24 17.12
C GLU A 169 -26.00 3.27 18.46
N GLU A 170 -26.21 2.23 19.30
CA GLU A 170 -25.53 2.09 20.59
C GLU A 170 -24.01 1.95 20.50
N TYR A 171 -23.46 1.60 19.32
CA TYR A 171 -22.02 1.46 19.08
C TYR A 171 -21.43 2.59 18.24
N LEU A 172 -22.20 3.64 18.00
CA LEU A 172 -21.62 4.87 17.45
C LEU A 172 -20.66 5.49 18.46
N TRP A 173 -19.64 6.18 17.96
CA TRP A 173 -18.54 6.68 18.79
C TRP A 173 -19.02 7.53 19.98
N GLU A 174 -20.00 8.40 19.78
CA GLU A 174 -20.51 9.28 20.83
C GLU A 174 -21.22 8.49 21.95
N ASN A 175 -21.82 7.35 21.64
CA ASN A 175 -22.46 6.46 22.63
C ASN A 175 -21.42 5.58 23.34
N LEU A 176 -20.39 5.12 22.61
CA LEU A 176 -19.30 4.33 23.20
C LEU A 176 -18.47 5.14 24.20
N ARG A 177 -18.15 6.40 23.88
CA ARG A 177 -17.25 7.22 24.73
C ARG A 177 -17.84 7.57 26.11
N VAL A 178 -19.15 7.54 26.29
CA VAL A 178 -19.77 7.84 27.60
C VAL A 178 -19.71 6.67 28.58
N GLU A 179 -19.42 5.47 28.11
CA GLU A 179 -19.31 4.25 28.92
C GLU A 179 -17.94 4.10 29.60
N VAL A 180 -17.57 5.05 30.45
CA VAL A 180 -16.23 5.16 31.03
C VAL A 180 -15.81 3.93 31.84
N ILE A 181 -16.74 3.31 32.61
CA ILE A 181 -16.41 2.20 33.55
C ILE A 181 -16.29 0.86 32.80
N LYS A 182 -17.15 0.62 31.81
CA LYS A 182 -17.23 -0.63 31.05
C LYS A 182 -16.72 -0.49 29.62
N LEU A 183 -15.90 0.53 29.37
CA LEU A 183 -15.41 0.85 28.04
C LEU A 183 -14.77 -0.35 27.33
N PRO A 184 -13.88 -1.16 27.93
CA PRO A 184 -13.30 -2.31 27.24
C PRO A 184 -14.31 -3.36 26.82
N GLU A 185 -15.29 -3.68 27.69
CA GLU A 185 -16.33 -4.65 27.41
C GLU A 185 -17.26 -4.17 26.30
N VAL A 186 -17.70 -2.90 26.38
CA VAL A 186 -18.58 -2.31 25.37
C VAL A 186 -17.86 -2.17 24.04
N PHE A 187 -16.57 -1.79 24.06
CA PHE A 187 -15.76 -1.69 22.87
C PHE A 187 -15.56 -3.05 22.19
N SER A 188 -15.22 -4.10 22.94
CA SER A 188 -15.10 -5.48 22.42
C SER A 188 -16.42 -5.98 21.83
N LYS A 189 -17.54 -5.71 22.53
CA LYS A 189 -18.88 -6.09 22.05
C LYS A 189 -19.24 -5.36 20.76
N ALA A 190 -18.97 -4.05 20.70
CA ALA A 190 -19.21 -3.23 19.51
C ALA A 190 -18.45 -3.75 18.29
N LEU A 191 -17.15 -4.00 18.42
CA LEU A 191 -16.32 -4.50 17.32
C LEU A 191 -16.83 -5.84 16.80
N LYS A 192 -17.21 -6.76 17.70
CA LYS A 192 -17.74 -8.06 17.32
C LYS A 192 -19.07 -7.95 16.59
N GLU A 193 -20.01 -7.18 17.11
CA GLU A 193 -21.34 -7.05 16.51
C GLU A 193 -21.30 -6.29 15.18
N ILE A 194 -20.44 -5.29 15.06
CA ILE A 194 -20.17 -4.59 13.78
C ILE A 194 -19.59 -5.57 12.75
N ALA A 195 -18.64 -6.43 13.15
CA ALA A 195 -18.09 -7.45 12.25
C ALA A 195 -19.18 -8.47 11.82
N GLU A 196 -20.05 -8.91 12.72
CA GLU A 196 -21.15 -9.83 12.39
C GLU A 196 -22.14 -9.24 11.38
N ARG A 197 -22.39 -7.93 11.43
CA ARG A 197 -23.30 -7.22 10.50
C ARG A 197 -22.64 -6.86 9.16
N ASN A 198 -21.31 -6.76 9.14
CA ASN A 198 -20.54 -6.37 7.96
C ASN A 198 -19.53 -7.48 7.61
N PRO A 199 -19.90 -8.45 6.77
CA PRO A 199 -19.04 -9.61 6.47
C PRO A 199 -17.65 -9.24 5.96
N GLU A 200 -17.51 -8.10 5.31
CA GLU A 200 -16.23 -7.56 4.84
C GLU A 200 -15.29 -7.13 5.97
N LEU A 201 -15.82 -6.85 7.17
CA LEU A 201 -15.05 -6.51 8.36
C LEU A 201 -14.77 -7.72 9.28
N HIS A 202 -15.28 -8.91 8.93
CA HIS A 202 -14.85 -10.15 9.56
C HIS A 202 -13.33 -10.28 9.46
N ASP A 203 -12.70 -10.86 10.47
CA ASP A 203 -11.23 -10.95 10.60
C ASP A 203 -10.50 -9.60 10.71
N VAL A 204 -11.21 -8.46 10.67
CA VAL A 204 -10.62 -7.13 10.87
C VAL A 204 -10.86 -6.64 12.29
N LEU A 205 -12.12 -6.60 12.70
CA LEU A 205 -12.53 -6.01 13.99
C LEU A 205 -12.46 -7.01 15.16
N ASP A 206 -12.59 -8.29 14.90
CA ASP A 206 -12.57 -9.37 15.92
C ASP A 206 -11.16 -9.89 16.25
N THR A 207 -10.11 -9.30 15.65
CA THR A 207 -8.71 -9.71 15.86
C THR A 207 -8.12 -9.28 17.19
N VAL A 208 -8.78 -8.39 17.93
CA VAL A 208 -8.27 -7.80 19.18
C VAL A 208 -9.30 -7.92 20.29
N ASP A 209 -8.90 -8.57 21.38
CA ASP A 209 -9.67 -8.63 22.61
C ASP A 209 -9.31 -7.47 23.54
N PHE A 210 -10.17 -6.44 23.56
CA PHE A 210 -10.01 -5.29 24.45
C PHE A 210 -10.29 -5.62 25.92
N ILE A 211 -11.03 -6.68 26.21
CA ILE A 211 -11.25 -7.16 27.58
C ILE A 211 -9.93 -7.74 28.11
N ASP A 212 -9.28 -8.60 27.31
CA ASP A 212 -7.98 -9.14 27.68
C ASP A 212 -6.91 -8.04 27.79
N PHE A 213 -6.90 -7.10 26.87
CA PHE A 213 -6.03 -5.94 26.91
C PHE A 213 -6.20 -5.12 28.19
N ALA A 214 -7.41 -4.83 28.60
CA ALA A 214 -7.74 -3.99 29.75
C ALA A 214 -7.71 -4.71 31.11
N LYS A 215 -7.28 -5.99 31.18
CA LYS A 215 -7.06 -6.69 32.46
C LYS A 215 -6.08 -5.95 33.38
N SER A 216 -5.13 -5.22 32.80
CA SER A 216 -4.32 -4.30 33.58
C SER A 216 -4.99 -2.93 33.65
N GLN A 217 -5.01 -2.32 34.83
CA GLN A 217 -5.57 -0.98 35.04
C GLN A 217 -4.88 0.07 34.14
N GLU A 218 -3.57 -0.09 33.89
CA GLU A 218 -2.79 0.81 33.02
C GLU A 218 -3.29 0.76 31.57
N ASN A 219 -3.58 -0.42 31.04
CA ASN A 219 -4.08 -0.58 29.68
C ASN A 219 -5.51 -0.07 29.52
N GLY A 220 -6.36 -0.24 30.54
CA GLY A 220 -7.70 0.36 30.56
C GLY A 220 -7.64 1.89 30.48
N GLU A 221 -6.70 2.50 31.21
CA GLU A 221 -6.45 3.93 31.16
C GLU A 221 -5.92 4.40 29.78
N ILE A 222 -5.05 3.61 29.15
CA ILE A 222 -4.57 3.86 27.78
C ILE A 222 -5.76 3.89 26.79
N LEU A 223 -6.66 2.90 26.85
CA LEU A 223 -7.84 2.87 25.98
C LEU A 223 -8.71 4.11 26.20
N ARG A 224 -8.96 4.49 27.45
CA ARG A 224 -9.72 5.70 27.78
C ARG A 224 -9.08 6.96 27.19
N GLN A 225 -7.78 7.13 27.35
CA GLN A 225 -7.05 8.29 26.81
C GLN A 225 -7.08 8.32 25.28
N LEU A 226 -7.00 7.19 24.60
CA LEU A 226 -7.14 7.12 23.14
C LEU A 226 -8.55 7.52 22.68
N VAL A 227 -9.59 7.05 23.39
CA VAL A 227 -10.97 7.41 23.07
C VAL A 227 -11.21 8.91 23.25
N GLU A 228 -10.73 9.50 24.35
CA GLU A 228 -10.81 10.94 24.59
C GLU A 228 -10.05 11.72 23.52
N LEU A 229 -8.84 11.30 23.19
CA LEU A 229 -8.01 11.95 22.17
C LEU A 229 -8.71 11.97 20.80
N PHE A 230 -9.25 10.83 20.35
CA PHE A 230 -9.95 10.77 19.07
C PHE A 230 -11.31 11.47 19.09
N SER A 231 -11.87 11.75 20.28
CA SER A 231 -13.09 12.54 20.43
C SER A 231 -12.89 14.04 20.25
N GLU A 232 -11.65 14.54 20.25
CA GLU A 232 -11.36 15.98 20.08
C GLU A 232 -11.77 16.51 18.71
N LYS A 233 -11.82 15.65 17.69
CA LYS A 233 -12.09 16.03 16.29
C LYS A 233 -13.04 15.06 15.61
N LYS A 234 -13.87 15.58 14.71
CA LYS A 234 -14.66 14.75 13.78
C LYS A 234 -13.82 14.40 12.54
N LEU A 235 -13.88 13.14 12.12
CA LEU A 235 -13.08 12.63 10.99
C LEU A 235 -13.88 12.53 9.68
N HIS A 236 -15.16 12.84 9.67
CA HIS A 236 -16.04 12.65 8.51
C HIS A 236 -15.68 13.54 7.30
N HIS A 237 -15.09 14.73 7.52
CA HIS A 237 -14.63 15.60 6.44
C HIS A 237 -13.16 15.37 6.03
N VAL A 238 -12.46 14.45 6.68
CA VAL A 238 -11.09 14.10 6.29
C VAL A 238 -11.15 13.28 5.00
N SER A 239 -10.41 13.71 3.98
CA SER A 239 -10.34 12.95 2.73
C SER A 239 -9.72 11.57 2.96
N PRO A 240 -10.10 10.54 2.19
CA PRO A 240 -9.49 9.20 2.26
C PRO A 240 -7.97 9.25 2.10
N ASP A 241 -7.46 10.11 1.22
CA ASP A 241 -6.01 10.25 0.98
C ASP A 241 -5.28 10.76 2.24
N VAL A 242 -5.83 11.79 2.91
CA VAL A 242 -5.25 12.35 4.16
C VAL A 242 -5.32 11.35 5.31
N LEU A 243 -6.44 10.64 5.44
CA LEU A 243 -6.60 9.63 6.49
C LEU A 243 -5.70 8.40 6.24
N GLY A 244 -5.59 7.97 4.99
CA GLY A 244 -4.71 6.91 4.57
C GLY A 244 -3.24 7.26 4.83
N ASP A 245 -2.80 8.46 4.49
CA ASP A 245 -1.47 8.97 4.82
C ASP A 245 -1.18 8.92 6.32
N ALA A 246 -2.17 9.26 7.12
CA ALA A 246 -2.07 9.22 8.57
C ALA A 246 -1.98 7.77 9.11
N TYR A 247 -2.77 6.86 8.56
CA TYR A 247 -2.70 5.44 8.90
C TYR A 247 -1.32 4.86 8.57
N GLU A 248 -0.81 5.14 7.39
CA GLU A 248 0.53 4.72 7.00
C GLU A 248 1.63 5.38 7.83
N TRP A 249 1.41 6.62 8.32
CA TRP A 249 2.32 7.24 9.26
C TRP A 249 2.46 6.41 10.54
N ILE A 250 1.35 5.87 11.09
CA ILE A 250 1.40 4.94 12.24
C ILE A 250 2.22 3.71 11.90
N LEU A 251 1.93 3.04 10.78
CA LEU A 251 2.66 1.85 10.36
C LEU A 251 4.16 2.15 10.25
N ARG A 252 4.54 3.26 9.64
CA ARG A 252 5.93 3.72 9.52
C ARG A 252 6.56 4.04 10.88
N TYR A 253 5.83 4.71 11.76
CA TYR A 253 6.33 5.09 13.09
C TYR A 253 6.71 3.86 13.93
N PHE A 254 5.93 2.78 13.86
CA PHE A 254 6.17 1.53 14.59
C PHE A 254 7.00 0.52 13.80
N ALA A 255 7.29 0.73 12.52
CA ALA A 255 8.06 -0.19 11.68
C ALA A 255 9.42 -0.62 12.27
N PRO A 256 10.23 0.26 12.91
CA PRO A 256 11.50 -0.15 13.53
C PRO A 256 11.34 -1.17 14.65
N GLN A 257 10.22 -1.14 15.37
CA GLN A 257 9.89 -2.13 16.41
C GLN A 257 9.43 -3.43 15.77
N LYS A 258 8.54 -3.36 14.78
CA LYS A 258 8.00 -4.52 14.08
C LYS A 258 9.03 -5.26 13.25
N ALA A 259 10.01 -4.57 12.69
CA ALA A 259 11.13 -5.17 12.00
C ALA A 259 11.92 -6.15 12.91
N LYS A 260 12.00 -5.89 14.22
CA LYS A 260 12.60 -6.82 15.19
C LYS A 260 11.73 -8.05 15.45
N GLU A 261 10.44 -7.96 15.19
CA GLU A 261 9.47 -9.06 15.29
C GLU A 261 9.37 -9.86 13.97
N GLY A 262 10.13 -9.49 12.93
CA GLY A 262 10.16 -10.17 11.64
C GLY A 262 9.13 -9.64 10.63
N GLU A 263 8.34 -8.62 10.97
CA GLU A 263 7.46 -7.96 10.01
C GLU A 263 8.26 -7.02 9.10
N VAL A 264 8.09 -7.14 7.79
CA VAL A 264 8.79 -6.32 6.80
C VAL A 264 7.88 -5.18 6.34
N TYR A 265 8.26 -3.96 6.67
CA TYR A 265 7.63 -2.75 6.14
C TYR A 265 8.42 -2.25 4.93
N THR A 266 7.75 -2.06 3.80
CA THR A 266 8.37 -1.50 2.60
C THR A 266 8.27 0.02 2.63
N PRO A 267 9.39 0.77 2.54
CA PRO A 267 9.35 2.22 2.48
C PRO A 267 8.50 2.74 1.30
N ARG A 268 7.70 3.77 1.54
CA ARG A 268 6.77 4.33 0.53
C ARG A 268 7.46 4.78 -0.75
N GLU A 269 8.63 5.38 -0.61
CA GLU A 269 9.46 5.83 -1.72
C GLU A 269 9.94 4.67 -2.61
N VAL A 270 10.21 3.50 -2.01
CA VAL A 270 10.55 2.28 -2.76
C VAL A 270 9.32 1.74 -3.50
N ILE A 271 8.18 1.71 -2.83
CA ILE A 271 6.89 1.33 -3.45
C ILE A 271 6.58 2.26 -4.62
N ARG A 272 6.67 3.56 -4.42
CA ARG A 272 6.41 4.56 -5.46
C ARG A 272 7.34 4.40 -6.65
N LEU A 273 8.65 4.23 -6.41
CA LEU A 273 9.62 3.97 -7.48
C LEU A 273 9.23 2.73 -8.31
N LEU A 274 8.82 1.65 -7.62
CA LEU A 274 8.40 0.41 -8.28
C LEU A 274 7.19 0.66 -9.19
N ILE A 275 6.17 1.35 -8.69
CA ILE A 275 4.93 1.63 -9.41
C ILE A 275 5.14 2.63 -10.57
N GLU A 276 6.00 3.63 -10.41
CA GLU A 276 6.35 4.57 -11.49
C GLU A 276 7.10 3.89 -12.66
N ILE A 277 7.78 2.77 -12.41
CA ILE A 277 8.42 1.96 -13.46
C ILE A 277 7.42 0.96 -14.07
N LEU A 278 6.57 0.32 -13.24
CA LEU A 278 5.58 -0.66 -13.72
C LEU A 278 4.40 -0.02 -14.45
N VAL A 279 4.05 1.22 -14.11
CA VAL A 279 2.98 2.02 -14.76
C VAL A 279 1.68 1.23 -14.92
N PRO A 280 0.98 0.86 -13.83
CA PRO A 280 -0.32 0.20 -13.92
C PRO A 280 -1.34 1.14 -14.58
N LYS A 281 -2.24 0.56 -15.40
CA LYS A 281 -3.21 1.31 -16.22
C LYS A 281 -4.65 0.90 -15.91
N PRO A 282 -5.63 1.75 -16.24
CA PRO A 282 -7.04 1.35 -16.21
C PRO A 282 -7.28 0.10 -17.07
N GLY A 283 -8.12 -0.81 -16.59
CA GLY A 283 -8.40 -2.10 -17.22
C GLY A 283 -7.44 -3.22 -16.83
N GLU A 284 -6.35 -2.91 -16.14
CA GLU A 284 -5.35 -3.90 -15.71
C GLU A 284 -5.64 -4.48 -14.33
N SER A 285 -5.17 -5.69 -14.11
CA SER A 285 -5.15 -6.39 -12.84
C SER A 285 -3.76 -6.32 -12.20
N VAL A 286 -3.71 -5.92 -10.93
CA VAL A 286 -2.47 -5.85 -10.13
C VAL A 286 -2.53 -6.89 -9.01
N TYR A 287 -1.49 -7.69 -8.87
CA TYR A 287 -1.39 -8.73 -7.86
C TYR A 287 -0.16 -8.58 -6.99
N ASP A 288 -0.38 -8.60 -5.67
CA ASP A 288 0.68 -8.68 -4.66
C ASP A 288 0.59 -10.02 -3.90
N PRO A 289 1.50 -10.97 -4.16
CA PRO A 289 1.51 -12.29 -3.51
C PRO A 289 2.01 -12.30 -2.07
N ALA A 290 2.54 -11.19 -1.55
CA ALA A 290 3.01 -11.01 -0.18
C ALA A 290 2.54 -9.63 0.35
N SER A 291 1.22 -9.43 0.32
CA SER A 291 0.60 -8.09 0.29
C SER A 291 0.72 -7.30 1.60
N ALA A 292 1.01 -7.93 2.71
CA ALA A 292 1.20 -7.31 4.02
C ALA A 292 0.11 -6.25 4.31
N SER A 293 0.49 -4.97 4.47
CA SER A 293 -0.44 -3.84 4.67
C SER A 293 -1.12 -3.34 3.38
N ASN A 294 -0.94 -4.01 2.25
CA ASN A 294 -1.43 -3.64 0.91
C ASN A 294 -0.84 -2.33 0.34
N GLY A 295 0.28 -1.87 0.84
CA GLY A 295 0.89 -0.61 0.38
C GLY A 295 1.16 -0.54 -1.12
N MET A 296 1.56 -1.65 -1.76
CA MET A 296 1.79 -1.71 -3.20
C MET A 296 0.50 -1.62 -4.02
N LEU A 297 -0.58 -2.23 -3.53
CA LEU A 297 -1.90 -2.15 -4.16
C LEU A 297 -2.49 -0.74 -4.03
N ILE A 298 -2.35 -0.11 -2.86
CA ILE A 298 -2.77 1.27 -2.61
C ILE A 298 -2.00 2.24 -3.52
N ALA A 299 -0.68 2.08 -3.63
CA ALA A 299 0.13 2.91 -4.52
C ALA A 299 -0.22 2.72 -6.00
N SER A 300 -0.57 1.49 -6.41
CA SER A 300 -1.05 1.22 -7.78
C SER A 300 -2.37 1.93 -8.06
N TYR A 301 -3.30 1.91 -7.11
CA TYR A 301 -4.57 2.64 -7.17
C TYR A 301 -4.35 4.16 -7.24
N ALA A 302 -3.49 4.69 -6.37
CA ALA A 302 -3.15 6.10 -6.33
C ALA A 302 -2.49 6.57 -7.65
N HIS A 303 -1.58 5.77 -8.21
CA HIS A 303 -0.97 6.05 -9.51
C HIS A 303 -2.01 6.16 -10.63
N VAL A 304 -2.96 5.22 -10.70
CA VAL A 304 -4.04 5.29 -11.71
C VAL A 304 -4.92 6.51 -11.48
N LYS A 305 -5.22 6.86 -10.23
CA LYS A 305 -5.98 8.08 -9.87
C LYS A 305 -5.26 9.35 -10.31
N GLU A 306 -3.96 9.45 -10.06
CA GLU A 306 -3.14 10.62 -10.39
C GLU A 306 -2.95 10.78 -11.90
N GLN A 307 -2.67 9.68 -12.61
CA GLN A 307 -2.33 9.74 -14.04
C GLN A 307 -3.55 9.79 -14.97
N PHE A 308 -4.67 9.16 -14.57
CA PHE A 308 -5.83 8.96 -15.45
C PHE A 308 -7.14 9.54 -14.87
N GLY A 309 -7.07 10.11 -13.67
CA GLY A 309 -8.22 10.70 -12.98
C GLY A 309 -9.00 9.71 -12.09
N PRO A 310 -9.87 10.22 -11.20
CA PRO A 310 -10.55 9.41 -10.19
C PRO A 310 -11.50 8.36 -10.77
N ASP A 311 -12.13 8.61 -11.92
CA ASP A 311 -13.03 7.63 -12.54
C ASP A 311 -12.28 6.41 -13.11
N ALA A 312 -11.02 6.56 -13.49
CA ALA A 312 -10.19 5.47 -13.99
C ALA A 312 -9.91 4.41 -12.92
N THR A 313 -9.98 4.78 -11.64
CA THR A 313 -9.77 3.84 -10.52
C THR A 313 -10.85 2.77 -10.42
N LYS A 314 -12.02 2.98 -11.03
CA LYS A 314 -13.08 1.96 -11.11
C LYS A 314 -12.71 0.80 -12.03
N GLN A 315 -11.69 0.97 -12.86
CA GLN A 315 -11.24 -0.02 -13.85
C GLN A 315 -9.94 -0.72 -13.46
N ILE A 316 -9.36 -0.44 -12.29
CA ILE A 316 -8.23 -1.22 -11.80
C ILE A 316 -8.70 -2.35 -10.90
N PHE A 317 -8.14 -3.55 -11.07
CA PHE A 317 -8.50 -4.74 -10.31
C PHE A 317 -7.35 -5.15 -9.42
N LEU A 318 -7.54 -5.09 -8.10
CA LEU A 318 -6.50 -5.32 -7.12
C LEU A 318 -6.66 -6.68 -6.44
N PHE A 319 -5.55 -7.42 -6.32
CA PHE A 319 -5.50 -8.74 -5.72
C PHE A 319 -4.32 -8.82 -4.75
N GLY A 320 -4.56 -9.31 -3.53
CA GLY A 320 -3.52 -9.48 -2.52
C GLY A 320 -3.63 -10.84 -1.83
N GLN A 321 -2.49 -11.47 -1.55
CA GLN A 321 -2.45 -12.66 -0.70
C GLN A 321 -1.45 -12.46 0.44
N GLU A 322 -1.86 -12.82 1.67
CA GLU A 322 -1.06 -12.66 2.87
C GLU A 322 -1.15 -13.90 3.75
N ALA A 323 -0.01 -14.38 4.25
CA ALA A 323 0.08 -15.58 5.06
C ALA A 323 -0.25 -15.34 6.55
N ASN A 324 -0.18 -14.11 7.01
CA ASN A 324 -0.51 -13.73 8.38
C ASN A 324 -1.92 -13.11 8.45
N ALA A 325 -2.85 -13.79 9.12
CA ALA A 325 -4.24 -13.35 9.22
C ALA A 325 -4.37 -11.94 9.85
N LYS A 326 -3.55 -11.62 10.86
CA LYS A 326 -3.57 -10.31 11.52
C LYS A 326 -3.08 -9.21 10.57
N THR A 327 -1.99 -9.46 9.85
CA THR A 327 -1.44 -8.51 8.87
C THR A 327 -2.44 -8.29 7.73
N LEU A 328 -3.13 -9.34 7.27
CA LEU A 328 -4.19 -9.25 6.27
C LEU A 328 -5.35 -8.36 6.77
N ALA A 329 -5.77 -8.52 8.02
CA ALA A 329 -6.82 -7.70 8.63
C ALA A 329 -6.45 -6.21 8.62
N TYR A 330 -5.20 -5.88 9.00
CA TYR A 330 -4.72 -4.49 8.92
C TYR A 330 -4.62 -3.97 7.48
N GLY A 331 -4.24 -4.84 6.55
CA GLY A 331 -4.25 -4.53 5.13
C GLY A 331 -5.66 -4.21 4.60
N ARG A 332 -6.68 -4.98 5.01
CA ARG A 332 -8.08 -4.68 4.69
C ARG A 332 -8.52 -3.33 5.25
N MET A 333 -8.21 -3.07 6.53
CA MET A 333 -8.50 -1.79 7.18
C MET A 333 -7.83 -0.63 6.42
N ASN A 334 -6.58 -0.79 6.01
CA ASN A 334 -5.86 0.19 5.22
C ASN A 334 -6.56 0.50 3.90
N MET A 335 -7.04 -0.54 3.18
CA MET A 335 -7.85 -0.36 1.97
C MET A 335 -9.13 0.45 2.22
N TYR A 336 -9.87 0.13 3.29
CA TYR A 336 -11.10 0.88 3.62
C TYR A 336 -10.83 2.33 4.00
N ILE A 337 -9.73 2.60 4.69
CA ILE A 337 -9.31 3.95 5.04
C ILE A 337 -9.02 4.78 3.80
N HIS A 338 -8.41 4.17 2.78
CA HIS A 338 -8.17 4.78 1.46
C HIS A 338 -9.40 4.77 0.54
N ASP A 339 -10.56 4.33 1.03
CA ASP A 339 -11.81 4.18 0.27
C ASP A 339 -11.68 3.26 -0.97
N ILE A 340 -10.79 2.27 -0.87
CA ILE A 340 -10.56 1.26 -1.91
C ILE A 340 -11.41 0.03 -1.59
N ARG A 341 -12.50 -0.17 -2.36
CA ARG A 341 -13.47 -1.25 -2.15
C ARG A 341 -13.31 -2.40 -3.14
N ASN A 342 -12.80 -2.12 -4.34
CA ASN A 342 -12.64 -3.12 -5.40
C ASN A 342 -11.29 -3.84 -5.28
N VAL A 343 -11.12 -4.59 -4.19
CA VAL A 343 -9.93 -5.39 -3.91
C VAL A 343 -10.31 -6.79 -3.45
N GLN A 344 -9.60 -7.80 -3.94
CA GLN A 344 -9.73 -9.19 -3.49
C GLN A 344 -8.50 -9.57 -2.66
N LEU A 345 -8.72 -9.82 -1.38
CA LEU A 345 -7.67 -10.18 -0.43
C LEU A 345 -7.90 -11.59 0.08
N ALA A 346 -6.86 -12.43 0.02
CA ALA A 346 -6.92 -13.83 0.41
C ALA A 346 -5.90 -14.17 1.49
N TYR A 347 -6.33 -14.98 2.47
CA TYR A 347 -5.47 -15.53 3.51
C TYR A 347 -4.82 -16.84 3.06
N GLY A 348 -3.53 -16.99 3.28
CA GLY A 348 -2.78 -18.23 3.11
C GLY A 348 -1.36 -18.07 2.60
N ASP A 349 -0.57 -19.12 2.79
CA ASP A 349 0.79 -19.23 2.29
C ASP A 349 0.79 -19.29 0.74
N THR A 350 1.30 -18.26 0.12
CA THR A 350 1.31 -18.12 -1.34
C THR A 350 2.21 -19.15 -2.01
N LEU A 351 3.37 -19.47 -1.41
CA LEU A 351 4.31 -20.43 -2.02
C LEU A 351 3.78 -21.86 -2.01
N LEU A 352 2.92 -22.20 -1.05
CA LEU A 352 2.31 -23.53 -0.98
C LEU A 352 0.90 -23.55 -1.56
N TYR A 353 0.06 -22.56 -1.24
CA TYR A 353 -1.36 -22.56 -1.53
C TYR A 353 -1.82 -21.23 -2.15
N PRO A 354 -1.46 -20.94 -3.42
CA PRO A 354 -1.93 -19.75 -4.11
C PRO A 354 -3.46 -19.76 -4.20
N LYS A 355 -4.10 -18.68 -3.80
CA LYS A 355 -5.56 -18.59 -3.68
C LYS A 355 -6.24 -18.15 -4.98
N PHE A 356 -5.56 -17.40 -5.82
CA PHE A 356 -6.12 -16.94 -7.08
C PHE A 356 -5.87 -17.95 -8.20
N LYS A 357 -6.94 -18.56 -8.70
CA LYS A 357 -6.94 -19.67 -9.64
C LYS A 357 -7.92 -19.42 -10.78
N ASP A 358 -7.57 -19.90 -11.96
CA ASP A 358 -8.46 -19.99 -13.12
C ASP A 358 -8.58 -21.47 -13.51
N GLY A 359 -9.58 -22.16 -12.95
CA GLY A 359 -9.72 -23.61 -13.05
C GLY A 359 -8.56 -24.36 -12.42
N GLU A 360 -7.88 -25.19 -13.19
CA GLU A 360 -6.70 -25.98 -12.75
C GLU A 360 -5.36 -25.24 -12.99
N ALA A 361 -5.39 -23.94 -13.19
CA ALA A 361 -4.20 -23.12 -13.37
C ALA A 361 -4.14 -21.98 -12.36
N ILE A 362 -2.93 -21.50 -12.12
CA ILE A 362 -2.73 -20.25 -11.41
C ILE A 362 -3.26 -19.09 -12.25
N ARG A 363 -4.01 -18.18 -11.63
CA ARG A 363 -4.50 -16.98 -12.29
C ARG A 363 -3.35 -16.06 -12.70
N GLN A 364 -3.49 -15.43 -13.86
CA GLN A 364 -2.50 -14.50 -14.40
C GLN A 364 -3.01 -13.07 -14.37
N PHE A 365 -2.08 -12.14 -14.08
CA PHE A 365 -2.34 -10.71 -13.89
C PHE A 365 -1.48 -9.86 -14.84
N ASP A 366 -1.92 -8.64 -15.12
CA ASP A 366 -1.20 -7.70 -15.98
C ASP A 366 0.07 -7.18 -15.29
N VAL A 367 -0.04 -6.89 -13.99
CA VAL A 367 1.08 -6.45 -13.14
C VAL A 367 1.17 -7.34 -11.91
N VAL A 368 2.36 -7.84 -11.61
CA VAL A 368 2.65 -8.55 -10.36
C VAL A 368 3.74 -7.79 -9.62
N VAL A 369 3.47 -7.41 -8.39
CA VAL A 369 4.37 -6.56 -7.61
C VAL A 369 4.45 -7.07 -6.18
N ALA A 370 5.65 -7.15 -5.60
CA ALA A 370 5.80 -7.57 -4.20
C ALA A 370 7.13 -7.11 -3.58
N ASN A 371 7.12 -7.03 -2.26
CA ASN A 371 8.31 -7.14 -1.42
C ASN A 371 8.17 -8.40 -0.53
N PRO A 372 8.46 -9.60 -1.05
CA PRO A 372 8.32 -10.82 -0.27
C PRO A 372 9.34 -10.88 0.87
N PRO A 373 9.16 -11.77 1.88
CA PRO A 373 10.15 -11.97 2.92
C PRO A 373 11.51 -12.38 2.35
N TRP A 374 12.56 -11.62 2.65
CA TRP A 374 13.92 -11.87 2.15
C TRP A 374 14.58 -13.04 2.88
N ASN A 375 15.31 -13.85 2.12
CA ASN A 375 16.02 -14.99 2.67
C ASN A 375 15.15 -15.92 3.52
N GLN A 376 13.87 -16.04 3.16
CA GLN A 376 12.94 -16.91 3.86
C GLN A 376 13.38 -18.38 3.72
N ASP A 377 13.57 -19.06 4.83
CA ASP A 377 13.98 -20.45 4.86
C ASP A 377 12.80 -21.44 4.72
N MET A 378 13.11 -22.73 4.69
CA MET A 378 12.16 -23.85 4.70
C MET A 378 11.43 -24.14 3.39
N TYR A 379 11.61 -23.37 2.32
CA TYR A 379 10.93 -23.57 1.02
C TYR A 379 11.85 -24.26 0.00
N ASP A 380 12.39 -25.43 0.36
CA ASP A 380 13.14 -26.28 -0.58
C ASP A 380 12.21 -27.08 -1.51
N GLU A 381 12.82 -27.87 -2.40
CA GLU A 381 12.12 -28.72 -3.35
C GLU A 381 11.10 -29.65 -2.68
N ASN A 382 11.46 -30.26 -1.55
CA ASN A 382 10.58 -31.20 -0.84
C ASN A 382 9.34 -30.50 -0.28
N GLN A 383 9.49 -29.28 0.18
CA GLN A 383 8.38 -28.50 0.71
C GLN A 383 7.53 -27.92 -0.43
N LEU A 384 8.14 -27.31 -1.44
CA LEU A 384 7.41 -26.69 -2.55
C LEU A 384 6.63 -27.70 -3.39
N LYS A 385 7.10 -28.95 -3.53
CA LYS A 385 6.36 -30.02 -4.21
C LYS A 385 5.12 -30.51 -3.46
N LYS A 386 4.96 -30.18 -2.19
CA LYS A 386 3.71 -30.43 -1.43
C LYS A 386 2.64 -29.37 -1.75
N GLY A 387 3.05 -28.22 -2.27
CA GLY A 387 2.17 -27.14 -2.62
C GLY A 387 1.44 -27.34 -3.94
N GLU A 388 0.46 -26.48 -4.19
CA GLU A 388 -0.33 -26.50 -5.42
C GLU A 388 0.43 -25.89 -6.61
N PHE A 389 0.13 -26.35 -7.81
CA PHE A 389 0.68 -25.83 -9.08
C PHE A 389 2.21 -25.72 -9.14
N TRP A 390 2.95 -26.50 -8.36
CA TRP A 390 4.40 -26.40 -8.29
C TRP A 390 5.09 -26.62 -9.65
N LYS A 391 4.56 -27.50 -10.52
CA LYS A 391 5.07 -27.74 -11.86
C LYS A 391 4.97 -26.51 -12.77
N GLN A 392 3.91 -25.74 -12.64
CA GLN A 392 3.70 -24.51 -13.41
C GLN A 392 4.57 -23.37 -12.90
N ARG A 393 4.77 -23.30 -11.57
CA ARG A 393 5.43 -22.17 -10.91
C ARG A 393 6.95 -22.29 -10.87
N PHE A 394 7.49 -23.48 -10.62
CA PHE A 394 8.91 -23.68 -10.37
C PHE A 394 9.61 -24.42 -11.52
N SER A 395 9.32 -24.01 -12.76
CA SER A 395 9.85 -24.62 -13.98
C SER A 395 11.35 -24.39 -14.20
N TYR A 396 11.90 -23.34 -13.60
CA TYR A 396 13.33 -23.00 -13.65
C TYR A 396 14.15 -23.66 -12.54
N GLY A 397 13.52 -24.45 -11.67
CA GLY A 397 14.18 -25.20 -10.60
C GLY A 397 13.75 -24.78 -9.20
N PHE A 398 14.27 -25.48 -8.21
CA PHE A 398 13.94 -25.26 -6.80
C PHE A 398 15.09 -24.57 -6.07
N PRO A 399 14.81 -23.57 -5.21
CA PRO A 399 15.82 -22.86 -4.46
C PRO A 399 16.45 -23.73 -3.37
N ASN A 400 17.47 -23.20 -2.71
CA ASN A 400 18.03 -23.78 -1.50
C ASN A 400 17.06 -23.61 -0.33
N ARG A 401 17.17 -24.48 0.69
CA ARG A 401 16.36 -24.39 1.90
C ARG A 401 16.50 -23.07 2.64
N GLN A 402 17.63 -22.39 2.51
CA GLN A 402 17.97 -21.18 3.26
C GLN A 402 17.44 -19.87 2.66
N SER A 403 16.90 -19.92 1.43
CA SER A 403 16.37 -18.73 0.76
C SER A 403 15.32 -19.10 -0.28
N ALA A 404 14.12 -18.56 -0.11
CA ALA A 404 13.02 -18.70 -1.05
C ALA A 404 12.97 -17.58 -2.11
N ASP A 405 13.96 -16.69 -2.16
CA ASP A 405 13.94 -15.49 -3.03
C ASP A 405 13.59 -15.85 -4.48
N TRP A 406 14.26 -16.84 -5.06
CA TRP A 406 13.97 -17.30 -6.42
C TRP A 406 12.70 -18.16 -6.55
N ALA A 407 12.12 -18.66 -5.46
CA ALA A 407 10.77 -19.25 -5.51
C ALA A 407 9.70 -18.15 -5.61
N TRP A 408 9.85 -17.07 -4.85
CA TRP A 408 8.98 -15.90 -4.96
C TRP A 408 9.00 -15.30 -6.37
N ILE A 409 10.20 -15.06 -6.92
CA ILE A 409 10.35 -14.54 -8.30
C ILE A 409 9.67 -15.47 -9.32
N GLN A 410 9.87 -16.79 -9.23
CA GLN A 410 9.23 -17.74 -10.14
C GLN A 410 7.70 -17.76 -9.99
N HIS A 411 7.18 -17.69 -8.76
CA HIS A 411 5.73 -17.57 -8.53
C HIS A 411 5.17 -16.30 -9.19
N MET A 412 5.84 -15.17 -9.01
CA MET A 412 5.42 -13.90 -9.62
C MET A 412 5.45 -13.96 -11.15
N LEU A 413 6.50 -14.55 -11.73
CA LEU A 413 6.60 -14.78 -13.18
C LEU A 413 5.49 -15.71 -13.71
N ALA A 414 5.15 -16.76 -12.98
CA ALA A 414 4.07 -17.67 -13.36
C ALA A 414 2.68 -16.98 -13.25
N SER A 415 2.54 -16.04 -12.33
CA SER A 415 1.32 -15.25 -12.13
C SER A 415 1.20 -14.06 -13.08
N ALA A 416 2.19 -13.78 -13.93
CA ALA A 416 2.15 -12.71 -14.90
C ALA A 416 1.61 -13.20 -16.26
N LYS A 417 0.70 -12.45 -16.88
CA LYS A 417 0.11 -12.75 -18.21
C LYS A 417 1.19 -12.93 -19.27
N SER A 418 1.05 -13.94 -20.11
CA SER A 418 2.06 -14.33 -21.11
C SER A 418 2.35 -13.25 -22.15
N GLY A 419 1.35 -12.43 -22.51
CA GLY A 419 1.48 -11.43 -23.59
C GLY A 419 2.10 -10.12 -23.12
N ASN A 420 1.56 -9.53 -22.07
CA ASN A 420 1.90 -8.17 -21.61
C ASN A 420 2.20 -8.10 -20.11
N GLY A 421 2.25 -9.23 -19.44
CA GLY A 421 2.51 -9.31 -18.00
C GLY A 421 3.89 -8.76 -17.66
N ARG A 422 3.93 -7.94 -16.60
CA ARG A 422 5.16 -7.37 -16.06
C ARG A 422 5.24 -7.57 -14.57
N VAL A 423 6.45 -7.74 -14.08
CA VAL A 423 6.73 -8.07 -12.67
C VAL A 423 7.72 -7.06 -12.12
N GLY A 424 7.46 -6.56 -10.92
CA GLY A 424 8.40 -5.77 -10.14
C GLY A 424 8.55 -6.35 -8.74
N VAL A 425 9.77 -6.65 -8.34
CA VAL A 425 10.04 -7.22 -7.02
C VAL A 425 11.13 -6.47 -6.29
N VAL A 426 10.91 -6.24 -5.01
CA VAL A 426 11.93 -5.78 -4.05
C VAL A 426 12.52 -7.02 -3.39
N ILE A 427 13.83 -7.19 -3.44
CA ILE A 427 14.48 -8.40 -2.97
C ILE A 427 15.84 -8.12 -2.33
N ASP A 428 16.37 -9.05 -1.56
CA ASP A 428 17.73 -8.97 -1.04
C ASP A 428 18.78 -8.93 -2.17
N ASN A 429 19.71 -7.99 -2.07
CA ASN A 429 20.79 -7.87 -3.06
C ASN A 429 21.60 -9.18 -3.24
N GLY A 430 21.70 -10.00 -2.20
CA GLY A 430 22.39 -11.28 -2.25
C GLY A 430 21.87 -12.24 -3.31
N CYS A 431 20.57 -12.20 -3.63
CA CYS A 431 19.97 -13.07 -4.66
C CYS A 431 20.56 -12.84 -6.06
N LEU A 432 21.17 -11.68 -6.30
CA LEU A 432 21.77 -11.32 -7.58
C LEU A 432 23.03 -12.13 -7.89
N PHE A 433 23.74 -12.62 -6.86
CA PHE A 433 25.06 -13.23 -7.05
C PHE A 433 25.29 -14.53 -6.27
N ARG A 434 24.36 -14.94 -5.39
CA ARG A 434 24.50 -16.25 -4.72
C ARG A 434 24.64 -17.38 -5.74
N GLY A 435 25.52 -18.35 -5.42
CA GLY A 435 25.84 -19.50 -6.26
C GLY A 435 24.87 -20.68 -6.10
N GLY A 436 25.30 -21.87 -6.52
CA GLY A 436 24.55 -23.12 -6.35
C GLY A 436 23.23 -23.14 -7.12
N LYS A 437 22.16 -23.63 -6.49
CA LYS A 437 20.82 -23.73 -7.12
C LYS A 437 20.27 -22.40 -7.57
N GLU A 438 20.51 -21.33 -6.81
CA GLU A 438 20.03 -19.98 -7.16
C GLU A 438 20.68 -19.46 -8.46
N LYS A 439 21.99 -19.73 -8.67
CA LYS A 439 22.66 -19.43 -9.94
C LYS A 439 21.96 -20.13 -11.11
N GLY A 440 21.64 -21.43 -10.96
CA GLY A 440 20.98 -22.19 -12.02
C GLY A 440 19.58 -21.66 -12.38
N ILE A 441 18.79 -21.27 -11.39
CA ILE A 441 17.47 -20.65 -11.62
C ILE A 441 17.64 -19.30 -12.30
N ARG A 442 18.52 -18.45 -11.79
CA ARG A 442 18.82 -17.13 -12.34
C ARG A 442 19.26 -17.22 -13.79
N GLN A 443 20.18 -18.11 -14.11
CA GLN A 443 20.65 -18.36 -15.47
C GLN A 443 19.50 -18.70 -16.42
N GLN A 444 18.66 -19.67 -16.07
CA GLN A 444 17.54 -20.09 -16.93
C GLN A 444 16.53 -18.97 -17.16
N ILE A 445 16.24 -18.13 -16.13
CA ILE A 445 15.35 -16.96 -16.27
C ILE A 445 15.98 -15.90 -17.18
N LEU A 446 17.29 -15.70 -17.11
CA LEU A 446 18.02 -14.80 -18.01
C LEU A 446 18.03 -15.32 -19.44
N GLU A 447 18.31 -16.61 -19.66
CA GLU A 447 18.27 -17.26 -20.97
C GLU A 447 16.86 -17.26 -21.59
N ALA A 448 15.81 -17.28 -20.75
CA ALA A 448 14.42 -17.09 -21.19
C ALA A 448 14.09 -15.61 -21.52
N ASP A 449 15.05 -14.71 -21.41
CA ASP A 449 14.96 -13.28 -21.72
C ASP A 449 13.82 -12.55 -20.99
N LEU A 450 13.58 -12.89 -19.72
CA LEU A 450 12.50 -12.32 -18.94
C LEU A 450 12.91 -11.09 -18.11
N LEU A 451 14.17 -11.04 -17.62
CA LEU A 451 14.66 -9.92 -16.81
C LEU A 451 14.95 -8.69 -17.69
N GLU A 452 14.30 -7.57 -17.40
CA GLU A 452 14.39 -6.34 -18.15
C GLU A 452 15.34 -5.32 -17.50
N CYS A 453 15.20 -5.12 -16.17
CA CYS A 453 15.99 -4.12 -15.46
C CYS A 453 16.37 -4.60 -14.06
N VAL A 454 17.57 -4.21 -13.60
CA VAL A 454 18.07 -4.41 -12.24
C VAL A 454 18.49 -3.06 -11.67
N ILE A 455 17.98 -2.71 -10.50
CA ILE A 455 18.32 -1.47 -9.81
C ILE A 455 18.86 -1.80 -8.42
N LEU A 456 20.08 -1.36 -8.11
CA LEU A 456 20.62 -1.41 -6.76
C LEU A 456 20.14 -0.18 -6.00
N THR A 457 19.44 -0.39 -4.87
CA THR A 457 18.98 0.71 -4.03
C THR A 457 20.06 1.21 -3.06
N PRO A 458 19.94 2.41 -2.50
CA PRO A 458 20.78 2.86 -1.42
C PRO A 458 20.75 1.94 -0.21
N GLU A 459 21.82 1.95 0.57
CA GLU A 459 21.85 1.32 1.89
C GLU A 459 20.93 2.04 2.89
N LYS A 460 20.55 1.33 3.94
CA LYS A 460 19.78 1.90 5.07
C LYS A 460 18.43 2.51 4.67
N LEU A 461 17.76 1.96 3.65
CA LEU A 461 16.39 2.31 3.32
C LEU A 461 15.40 1.48 4.14
N PHE A 462 15.70 0.22 4.39
CA PHE A 462 14.80 -0.73 5.04
C PHE A 462 15.01 -0.75 6.55
N TYR A 463 13.91 -0.82 7.31
CA TYR A 463 13.96 -0.77 8.78
C TYR A 463 14.61 -1.99 9.43
N ASN A 464 14.58 -3.14 8.76
CA ASN A 464 15.06 -4.43 9.27
C ASN A 464 16.51 -4.76 8.86
N THR A 465 17.10 -4.01 7.92
CA THR A 465 18.48 -4.24 7.47
C THR A 465 19.18 -2.95 7.09
N GLY A 466 20.48 -2.90 7.32
CA GLY A 466 21.34 -1.83 6.80
C GLY A 466 21.82 -2.05 5.37
N ALA A 467 21.61 -3.25 4.82
CA ALA A 467 22.06 -3.60 3.48
C ALA A 467 21.17 -2.96 2.38
N SER A 468 21.75 -2.82 1.20
CA SER A 468 21.00 -2.42 0.01
C SER A 468 20.05 -3.53 -0.42
N GLY A 469 18.84 -3.18 -0.82
CA GLY A 469 17.95 -4.05 -1.58
C GLY A 469 18.23 -3.95 -3.08
N ALA A 470 17.61 -4.83 -3.84
CA ALA A 470 17.57 -4.77 -5.29
C ALA A 470 16.12 -4.72 -5.78
N LEU A 471 15.88 -3.94 -6.83
CA LEU A 471 14.62 -3.97 -7.56
C LEU A 471 14.85 -4.71 -8.86
N LEU A 472 14.06 -5.76 -9.11
CA LEU A 472 14.11 -6.53 -10.35
C LEU A 472 12.81 -6.31 -11.11
N PHE A 473 12.93 -5.99 -12.39
CA PHE A 473 11.80 -5.82 -13.29
C PHE A 473 11.85 -6.85 -14.40
N PHE A 474 10.75 -7.55 -14.60
CA PHE A 474 10.61 -8.58 -15.61
C PHE A 474 9.44 -8.25 -16.55
N ALA A 475 9.60 -8.57 -17.82
CA ALA A 475 8.56 -8.50 -18.83
C ALA A 475 8.39 -9.88 -19.49
N LYS A 476 7.15 -10.35 -19.57
CA LYS A 476 6.82 -11.63 -20.26
C LYS A 476 7.02 -11.51 -21.76
N ASN A 477 6.98 -10.31 -22.29
CA ASN A 477 7.26 -10.01 -23.69
C ASN A 477 7.94 -8.65 -23.76
N LYS A 478 9.27 -8.68 -23.81
CA LYS A 478 10.09 -7.46 -23.96
C LYS A 478 9.81 -6.77 -25.30
N ARG A 479 9.92 -5.47 -25.31
CA ARG A 479 9.99 -4.68 -26.55
C ARG A 479 11.15 -5.17 -27.42
N ASP A 480 11.01 -5.08 -28.74
CA ASP A 480 12.01 -5.61 -29.68
C ASP A 480 13.41 -4.98 -29.51
N ASP A 481 13.45 -3.69 -29.16
CA ASP A 481 14.70 -2.96 -28.89
C ASP A 481 15.42 -3.40 -27.61
N ARG A 482 14.71 -4.09 -26.70
CA ARG A 482 15.20 -4.55 -25.40
C ARG A 482 15.48 -6.06 -25.34
N ARG A 483 15.11 -6.81 -26.38
CA ARG A 483 15.32 -8.28 -26.42
C ARG A 483 16.80 -8.63 -26.36
N GLY A 484 17.12 -9.64 -25.56
CA GLY A 484 18.48 -10.09 -25.31
C GLY A 484 19.36 -9.13 -24.53
N LYS A 485 18.77 -8.09 -23.92
CA LYS A 485 19.49 -7.04 -23.19
C LYS A 485 18.87 -6.81 -21.80
N ILE A 486 19.66 -6.28 -20.89
CA ILE A 486 19.26 -5.93 -19.52
C ILE A 486 19.84 -4.57 -19.18
N LEU A 487 19.02 -3.70 -18.64
CA LEU A 487 19.45 -2.42 -18.07
C LEU A 487 19.87 -2.62 -16.62
N ILE A 488 21.07 -2.18 -16.26
CA ILE A 488 21.56 -2.20 -14.88
C ILE A 488 21.72 -0.76 -14.41
N ILE A 489 21.08 -0.42 -13.28
CA ILE A 489 21.11 0.91 -12.67
C ILE A 489 21.72 0.82 -11.29
N ASN A 490 22.76 1.61 -11.03
CA ASN A 490 23.34 1.76 -9.71
C ASN A 490 22.81 3.04 -9.05
N ALA A 491 21.76 2.90 -8.26
CA ALA A 491 21.17 4.00 -7.51
C ALA A 491 21.69 4.11 -6.06
N ALA A 492 22.80 3.46 -5.72
CA ALA A 492 23.34 3.41 -4.35
C ALA A 492 23.60 4.79 -3.74
N LEU A 493 23.87 5.81 -4.56
CA LEU A 493 24.10 7.20 -4.13
C LEU A 493 22.88 8.11 -4.26
N GLU A 494 21.74 7.59 -4.74
CA GLU A 494 20.50 8.34 -4.94
C GLU A 494 19.64 8.40 -3.68
N PHE A 495 20.08 9.14 -2.66
CA PHE A 495 19.36 9.24 -1.40
C PHE A 495 19.50 10.61 -0.73
N GLY A 496 18.56 10.90 0.16
CA GLY A 496 18.64 11.92 1.19
C GLY A 496 18.65 11.29 2.58
N LYS A 497 18.81 12.11 3.61
CA LYS A 497 18.67 11.66 5.00
C LYS A 497 17.19 11.56 5.38
N HIS A 498 16.82 10.48 6.10
CA HIS A 498 15.44 10.33 6.57
C HIS A 498 15.13 11.44 7.61
N PRO A 499 14.00 12.16 7.47
CA PRO A 499 13.70 13.31 8.32
C PRO A 499 13.55 12.94 9.81
N ASP A 500 12.94 11.79 10.10
CA ASP A 500 12.58 11.38 11.46
C ASP A 500 13.55 10.34 12.06
N VAL A 501 14.24 9.56 11.23
CA VAL A 501 15.07 8.43 11.68
C VAL A 501 16.52 8.61 11.24
N ARG A 502 17.35 9.14 12.11
CA ARG A 502 18.78 9.50 11.82
C ARG A 502 19.61 8.36 11.20
N LYS A 503 19.26 7.11 11.47
CA LYS A 503 20.02 5.94 10.99
C LYS A 503 19.62 5.51 9.57
N LEU A 504 18.52 6.04 9.05
CA LEU A 504 17.97 5.66 7.74
C LEU A 504 18.24 6.72 6.68
N ASN A 505 18.25 6.25 5.45
CA ASN A 505 18.20 7.07 4.25
C ASN A 505 16.78 7.04 3.67
N ILE A 506 16.50 7.92 2.73
CA ILE A 506 15.24 8.00 1.98
C ILE A 506 15.54 8.26 0.51
N ILE A 507 14.80 7.66 -0.40
CA ILE A 507 14.82 8.04 -1.82
C ILE A 507 13.89 9.25 -1.99
N THR A 508 14.46 10.42 -2.30
CA THR A 508 13.68 11.65 -2.46
C THR A 508 12.87 11.65 -3.76
N ASP A 509 11.86 12.52 -3.89
CA ASP A 509 11.07 12.64 -5.13
C ASP A 509 11.95 12.89 -6.37
N LYS A 510 13.00 13.70 -6.21
CA LYS A 510 14.00 13.95 -7.28
C LYS A 510 14.74 12.68 -7.68
N ASN A 511 15.14 11.87 -6.69
CA ASN A 511 15.81 10.59 -6.96
C ASN A 511 14.85 9.59 -7.62
N ILE A 512 13.59 9.50 -7.15
CA ILE A 512 12.56 8.65 -7.78
C ILE A 512 12.39 9.03 -9.25
N ALA A 513 12.17 10.32 -9.53
CA ALA A 513 11.99 10.81 -10.91
C ALA A 513 13.20 10.50 -11.81
N ARG A 514 14.42 10.64 -11.28
CA ARG A 514 15.65 10.30 -12.01
C ARG A 514 15.75 8.81 -12.31
N ILE A 515 15.60 7.97 -11.29
CA ILE A 515 15.75 6.51 -11.43
C ILE A 515 14.65 5.96 -12.35
N ALA A 516 13.40 6.33 -12.11
CA ALA A 516 12.26 5.89 -12.92
C ALA A 516 12.36 6.42 -14.36
N GLY A 517 12.79 7.67 -14.55
CA GLY A 517 13.03 8.26 -15.86
C GLY A 517 14.03 7.44 -16.69
N VAL A 518 15.19 7.12 -16.11
CA VAL A 518 16.23 6.30 -16.77
C VAL A 518 15.75 4.88 -17.03
N ALA A 519 15.04 4.26 -16.07
CA ALA A 519 14.50 2.91 -16.25
C ALA A 519 13.47 2.85 -17.41
N ASN A 520 12.60 3.84 -17.51
CA ASN A 520 11.56 3.90 -18.54
C ASN A 520 12.10 4.29 -19.93
N SER A 521 13.05 5.24 -19.99
CA SER A 521 13.70 5.67 -21.25
C SER A 521 14.76 4.69 -21.75
N TRP A 522 15.22 3.77 -20.89
CA TRP A 522 16.33 2.83 -21.19
C TRP A 522 17.61 3.58 -21.58
N GLU A 523 17.97 4.56 -20.81
CA GLU A 523 19.11 5.43 -21.06
C GLU A 523 20.38 4.91 -20.38
N GLU A 524 21.51 4.99 -21.10
CA GLU A 524 22.84 4.78 -20.53
C GLU A 524 23.40 6.09 -20.01
N ILE A 525 23.78 6.12 -18.74
CA ILE A 525 24.41 7.26 -18.08
C ILE A 525 25.67 6.77 -17.38
N GLU A 526 26.80 7.36 -17.71
CA GLU A 526 28.10 7.00 -17.13
C GLU A 526 28.07 7.05 -15.61
N GLY A 527 28.55 5.97 -14.97
CA GLY A 527 28.55 5.81 -13.52
C GLY A 527 27.18 5.57 -12.87
N PHE A 528 26.08 5.55 -13.64
CA PHE A 528 24.74 5.39 -13.12
C PHE A 528 23.95 4.24 -13.74
N SER A 529 23.93 4.14 -15.09
CA SER A 529 23.18 3.10 -15.80
C SER A 529 23.90 2.60 -17.04
N LYS A 530 23.75 1.29 -17.33
CA LYS A 530 24.35 0.70 -18.53
C LYS A 530 23.55 -0.51 -19.00
N ILE A 531 23.51 -0.71 -20.32
CA ILE A 531 22.83 -1.83 -20.96
C ILE A 531 23.85 -2.94 -21.27
N PHE A 532 23.52 -4.17 -20.88
CA PHE A 532 24.33 -5.36 -21.12
C PHE A 532 23.57 -6.38 -21.93
N SER A 533 24.26 -7.05 -22.84
CA SER A 533 23.73 -8.22 -23.52
C SER A 533 23.75 -9.46 -22.62
N LEU A 534 22.89 -10.44 -22.90
CA LEU A 534 22.96 -11.74 -22.22
C LEU A 534 24.34 -12.42 -22.38
N ALA A 535 25.01 -12.20 -23.52
CA ALA A 535 26.37 -12.70 -23.76
C ALA A 535 27.41 -12.06 -22.81
N ASP A 536 27.24 -10.80 -22.44
CA ASP A 536 28.13 -10.15 -21.48
C ASP A 536 27.90 -10.66 -20.06
N LEU A 537 26.65 -10.92 -19.69
CA LEU A 537 26.33 -11.53 -18.41
C LEU A 537 26.83 -12.98 -18.31
N ALA A 538 26.76 -13.75 -19.40
CA ALA A 538 27.27 -15.11 -19.45
C ALA A 538 28.78 -15.19 -19.18
N LYS A 539 29.57 -14.19 -19.65
CA LYS A 539 31.02 -14.08 -19.35
C LYS A 539 31.32 -13.97 -17.86
N ASN A 540 30.35 -13.45 -17.09
CA ASN A 540 30.44 -13.26 -15.65
C ASN A 540 29.55 -14.26 -14.88
N ASP A 541 29.35 -15.47 -15.41
CA ASP A 541 28.59 -16.54 -14.75
C ASP A 541 27.14 -16.15 -14.40
N PHE A 542 26.51 -15.28 -15.20
CA PHE A 542 25.18 -14.72 -14.93
C PHE A 542 25.07 -14.06 -13.56
N ASN A 543 26.18 -13.55 -13.04
CA ASN A 543 26.21 -12.71 -11.86
C ASN A 543 25.55 -11.37 -12.20
N LEU A 544 24.64 -10.89 -11.34
CA LEU A 544 23.93 -9.62 -11.50
C LEU A 544 24.35 -8.58 -10.45
N ASN A 545 25.49 -8.77 -9.78
CA ASN A 545 25.99 -7.79 -8.82
C ASN A 545 26.24 -6.45 -9.52
N VAL A 546 25.35 -5.49 -9.27
CA VAL A 546 25.31 -4.20 -9.95
C VAL A 546 26.65 -3.48 -9.89
N THR A 547 27.36 -3.51 -8.75
CA THR A 547 28.63 -2.80 -8.57
C THR A 547 29.77 -3.34 -9.44
N GLN A 548 29.64 -4.56 -9.98
CA GLN A 548 30.61 -5.11 -10.96
C GLN A 548 30.43 -4.51 -12.35
N TYR A 549 29.23 -4.01 -12.66
CA TYR A 549 28.87 -3.52 -13.99
C TYR A 549 28.82 -2.00 -14.08
N VAL A 550 28.33 -1.36 -13.02
CA VAL A 550 28.15 0.08 -12.95
C VAL A 550 28.73 0.57 -11.62
N SER A 551 29.89 1.19 -11.69
CA SER A 551 30.51 1.84 -10.53
C SER A 551 30.15 3.32 -10.57
N PRO A 552 29.60 3.89 -9.47
CA PRO A 552 29.36 5.33 -9.40
C PRO A 552 30.70 6.03 -9.63
N GLN A 553 30.70 7.03 -10.51
CA GLN A 553 31.82 7.96 -10.52
C GLN A 553 31.81 8.64 -9.14
N LYS A 554 32.72 8.25 -8.29
CA LYS A 554 33.22 9.19 -7.29
C LYS A 554 33.99 10.22 -8.11
N ASP A 555 33.79 11.50 -7.83
CA ASP A 555 34.84 12.48 -8.09
C ASP A 555 36.09 11.90 -7.43
N VAL A 556 36.89 11.19 -8.21
CA VAL A 556 38.19 10.76 -7.80
C VAL A 556 38.95 12.08 -7.80
N GLU A 557 39.07 12.73 -6.63
CA GLU A 557 40.18 13.67 -6.44
C GLU A 557 41.39 12.88 -6.93
N GLU A 558 42.01 13.32 -8.03
CA GLU A 558 43.27 12.78 -8.48
C GLU A 558 44.23 12.96 -7.32
N VAL A 559 44.38 11.90 -6.56
CA VAL A 559 45.32 11.87 -5.45
C VAL A 559 46.69 11.90 -6.09
N ASP A 560 47.36 13.06 -6.02
CA ASP A 560 48.77 13.16 -6.36
C ASP A 560 49.55 12.26 -5.40
N ILE A 561 49.79 11.03 -5.85
CA ILE A 561 50.48 10.00 -5.08
C ILE A 561 51.86 10.48 -4.61
N PRO A 562 52.67 11.11 -5.46
CA PRO A 562 53.95 11.69 -5.03
C PRO A 562 53.81 12.74 -3.93
N ALA A 563 52.87 13.69 -4.06
CA ALA A 563 52.65 14.73 -3.07
C ALA A 563 52.06 14.14 -1.76
N THR A 564 51.14 13.20 -1.84
CA THR A 564 50.56 12.52 -0.68
C THR A 564 51.63 11.69 0.07
N TRP A 565 52.50 10.99 -0.69
CA TRP A 565 53.61 10.23 -0.11
C TRP A 565 54.63 11.15 0.61
N ALA A 566 54.95 12.29 0.00
CA ALA A 566 55.82 13.29 0.65
C ALA A 566 55.19 13.87 1.94
N ALA A 567 53.89 14.11 1.93
CA ALA A 567 53.17 14.57 3.13
C ALA A 567 53.18 13.50 4.23
N ILE A 568 53.03 12.22 3.94
CA ILE A 568 53.13 11.12 4.89
C ILE A 568 54.54 11.07 5.51
N GLN A 569 55.62 11.17 4.70
CA GLN A 569 56.98 11.18 5.19
C GLN A 569 57.31 12.39 6.10
N ASN A 570 56.72 13.54 5.79
CA ASN A 570 56.86 14.73 6.66
C ASN A 570 56.18 14.52 8.03
N VAL A 571 54.93 13.99 8.01
CA VAL A 571 54.22 13.68 9.26
C VAL A 571 54.93 12.61 10.08
N GLU A 572 55.48 11.56 9.46
CA GLU A 572 56.30 10.57 10.17
C GLU A 572 57.57 11.17 10.79
N THR A 573 58.16 12.17 10.13
CA THR A 573 59.36 12.86 10.63
C THR A 573 58.98 13.75 11.82
N GLU A 574 57.88 14.49 11.73
CA GLU A 574 57.35 15.30 12.83
C GLU A 574 56.99 14.42 14.05
N LEU A 575 56.32 13.27 13.81
CA LEU A 575 55.98 12.31 14.86
C LEU A 575 57.22 11.82 15.58
N ARG A 576 58.30 11.50 14.86
CA ARG A 576 59.56 11.06 15.43
C ARG A 576 60.22 12.13 16.32
N MET A 577 60.17 13.40 15.85
CA MET A 577 60.66 14.54 16.63
C MET A 577 59.86 14.77 17.93
N VAL A 578 58.55 14.61 17.86
CA VAL A 578 57.65 14.70 19.04
C VAL A 578 57.92 13.53 19.99
N ASP A 579 58.10 12.31 19.52
CA ASP A 579 58.43 11.14 20.35
C ASP A 579 59.78 11.31 21.05
N GLU A 580 60.80 11.90 20.36
CA GLU A 580 62.07 12.23 20.96
C GLU A 580 61.93 13.29 22.05
N GLN A 581 61.12 14.34 21.84
CA GLN A 581 60.84 15.35 22.86
C GLN A 581 60.10 14.77 24.08
N ILE A 582 59.11 13.92 23.84
CA ILE A 582 58.40 13.20 24.91
C ILE A 582 59.39 12.32 25.70
N ALA A 583 60.29 11.60 25.03
CA ALA A 583 61.31 10.77 25.69
C ALA A 583 62.25 11.60 26.58
N VAL A 584 62.66 12.80 26.12
CA VAL A 584 63.48 13.76 26.93
C VAL A 584 62.71 14.21 28.17
N HIS A 585 61.47 14.66 28.00
CA HIS A 585 60.66 15.13 29.13
C HIS A 585 60.32 14.02 30.13
N LEU A 586 60.04 12.79 29.65
CA LEU A 586 59.82 11.64 30.52
C LEU A 586 61.09 11.34 31.36
N LYS A 587 62.24 11.49 30.74
CA LYS A 587 63.54 11.34 31.47
C LYS A 587 63.78 12.39 32.51
N GLU A 588 63.39 13.67 32.26
CA GLU A 588 63.50 14.79 33.21
C GLU A 588 62.61 14.59 34.44
N ILE A 589 61.47 13.97 34.33
CA ILE A 589 60.51 13.65 35.40
C ILE A 589 60.75 12.29 36.05
N GLY A 590 61.87 11.60 35.70
CA GLY A 590 62.27 10.33 36.32
C GLY A 590 61.58 9.09 35.76
N TYR A 591 60.84 9.19 34.66
CA TYR A 591 60.28 8.08 33.89
C TYR A 591 61.25 7.72 32.76
N GLY A 592 62.27 6.98 33.04
CA GLY A 592 63.24 6.62 32.01
C GLY A 592 63.99 5.35 32.36
N GLY A 593 63.46 4.22 32.01
CA GLY A 593 64.09 2.93 32.24
C GLY A 593 63.30 1.72 31.79
N GLY A 594 62.61 1.80 30.64
CA GLY A 594 61.99 0.64 30.01
C GLY A 594 61.88 0.90 28.50
N SER A 595 62.60 0.14 27.70
CA SER A 595 62.45 0.10 26.25
C SER A 595 61.00 -0.19 25.89
N VAL A 596 60.37 0.72 25.13
CA VAL A 596 59.12 0.49 24.39
C VAL A 596 59.43 -0.27 23.12
#